data_1a90fee565968f38b7ffee41b1363549
#
_entry.id   1a90fee565968f38b7ffee41b1363549
#
_cell.length_a   1.000
_cell.length_b   1.000
_cell.length_c   1.000
_cell.angle_alpha   90.00
_cell.angle_beta   90.00
_cell.angle_gamma   90.00
#
_symmetry.space_group_name_H-M   'P 1'
#
loop_
_entity.id
_entity.type
_entity.pdbx_description
1 polymer ?
#
loop_
_entity_poly.entity_id
_entity_poly.type
_entity_poly.pdbx_seq_one_letter_code
_entity_poly.pdbx_strand_id
1 'polypeptide(L)'
;IDQHGRLAIAKFPKETDDYSIETWEEIALRLAERAGITTPEHELIQVAGRAVLLSRRFDRVDRARIPFLSAMAMLGAKDGEGGSYPEMVDALGHCGAQATQDARALYRRVVFNVLVSNVDDHLRNHGFLWQGRAGWKLAPAYDLNPVPADLKARVLSTNIDLNEATCSLDLLEASAGYFALSLKAARAIIKEVAQATATWRKVAREAGARSTEIHRMASAFEHDVFRRAQGML
;
A
#
# COMPACT_ATOMS: atom_id res chain seq x y z
N ILE A 1 -7.28 -1.83 -22.43
CA ILE A 1 -7.18 -0.36 -22.50
C ILE A 1 -8.39 0.23 -21.81
N ASP A 2 -8.22 1.36 -21.14
CA ASP A 2 -9.29 2.12 -20.51
C ASP A 2 -10.17 2.86 -21.57
N GLN A 3 -11.21 3.54 -21.13
CA GLN A 3 -12.10 4.33 -21.98
C GLN A 3 -11.41 5.48 -22.75
N HIS A 4 -10.17 5.82 -22.37
CA HIS A 4 -9.36 6.84 -23.02
C HIS A 4 -8.28 6.25 -23.95
N GLY A 5 -8.33 4.95 -24.23
CA GLY A 5 -7.36 4.24 -25.06
C GLY A 5 -5.98 4.00 -24.41
N ARG A 6 -5.88 4.17 -23.07
CA ARG A 6 -4.64 3.99 -22.32
C ARG A 6 -4.56 2.57 -21.76
N LEU A 7 -3.34 2.03 -21.65
CA LEU A 7 -3.14 0.69 -21.07
C LEU A 7 -3.50 0.68 -19.59
N ALA A 8 -4.39 -0.23 -19.21
CA ALA A 8 -4.82 -0.47 -17.85
C ALA A 8 -4.76 -1.96 -17.51
N ILE A 9 -4.69 -2.26 -16.22
CA ILE A 9 -4.90 -3.58 -15.63
C ILE A 9 -6.34 -3.60 -15.13
N ALA A 10 -7.10 -4.64 -15.47
CA ALA A 10 -8.44 -4.86 -14.95
C ALA A 10 -8.40 -6.04 -13.96
N LYS A 11 -8.87 -5.82 -12.74
CA LYS A 11 -9.07 -6.86 -11.72
C LYS A 11 -10.56 -7.22 -11.70
N PHE A 12 -10.84 -8.50 -11.84
CA PHE A 12 -12.19 -9.06 -11.88
C PHE A 12 -12.47 -9.89 -10.63
N PRO A 13 -13.68 -9.86 -10.09
CA PRO A 13 -14.06 -10.66 -8.93
C PRO A 13 -14.02 -12.15 -9.25
N LYS A 14 -13.56 -12.94 -8.30
CA LYS A 14 -13.63 -14.40 -8.35
C LYS A 14 -14.94 -14.87 -7.75
N GLU A 15 -15.41 -16.06 -8.17
CA GLU A 15 -16.64 -16.66 -7.62
C GLU A 15 -16.50 -17.06 -6.15
N THR A 16 -15.26 -17.25 -5.70
CA THR A 16 -14.93 -17.67 -4.33
C THR A 16 -14.70 -16.50 -3.37
N ASP A 17 -14.84 -15.25 -3.83
CA ASP A 17 -14.59 -14.10 -3.00
C ASP A 17 -15.75 -13.87 -2.02
N ASP A 18 -15.44 -13.86 -0.73
CA ASP A 18 -16.41 -13.63 0.37
C ASP A 18 -16.94 -12.19 0.42
N TYR A 19 -16.22 -11.25 -0.20
CA TYR A 19 -16.55 -9.83 -0.31
C TYR A 19 -15.91 -9.27 -1.60
N SER A 20 -16.33 -8.08 -2.04
CA SER A 20 -15.79 -7.47 -3.25
C SER A 20 -14.37 -6.95 -3.04
N ILE A 21 -13.37 -7.77 -3.35
CA ILE A 21 -11.94 -7.42 -3.21
C ILE A 21 -11.63 -6.15 -4.00
N GLU A 22 -12.15 -6.01 -5.23
CA GLU A 22 -11.95 -4.86 -6.11
C GLU A 22 -12.48 -3.57 -5.48
N THR A 23 -13.65 -3.63 -4.84
CA THR A 23 -14.22 -2.48 -4.13
C THR A 23 -13.36 -2.08 -2.94
N TRP A 24 -12.84 -3.05 -2.19
CA TRP A 24 -12.00 -2.76 -1.01
C TRP A 24 -10.60 -2.32 -1.39
N GLU A 25 -10.05 -2.79 -2.52
CA GLU A 25 -8.81 -2.24 -3.05
C GLU A 25 -9.01 -0.78 -3.53
N GLU A 26 -10.12 -0.47 -4.21
CA GLU A 26 -10.48 0.91 -4.58
C GLU A 26 -10.58 1.82 -3.35
N ILE A 27 -11.23 1.35 -2.28
CA ILE A 27 -11.34 2.08 -1.01
C ILE A 27 -9.94 2.33 -0.42
N ALA A 28 -9.09 1.32 -0.41
CA ALA A 28 -7.73 1.44 0.10
C ALA A 28 -6.89 2.42 -0.74
N LEU A 29 -6.99 2.38 -2.07
CA LEU A 29 -6.32 3.32 -2.96
C LEU A 29 -6.75 4.77 -2.70
N ARG A 30 -8.06 5.04 -2.57
CA ARG A 30 -8.57 6.38 -2.20
C ARG A 30 -8.08 6.85 -0.83
N LEU A 31 -8.00 5.94 0.14
CA LEU A 31 -7.46 6.26 1.47
C LEU A 31 -5.95 6.52 1.41
N ALA A 32 -5.21 5.77 0.60
CA ALA A 32 -3.78 5.96 0.38
C ALA A 32 -3.48 7.33 -0.24
N GLU A 33 -4.27 7.76 -1.24
CA GLU A 33 -4.17 9.11 -1.82
C GLU A 33 -4.39 10.19 -0.76
N ARG A 34 -5.44 10.05 0.06
CA ARG A 34 -5.71 10.98 1.18
C ARG A 34 -4.59 10.99 2.22
N ALA A 35 -3.89 9.87 2.37
CA ALA A 35 -2.71 9.75 3.22
C ALA A 35 -1.41 10.27 2.57
N GLY A 36 -1.47 10.85 1.37
CA GLY A 36 -0.31 11.37 0.65
C GLY A 36 0.58 10.27 0.03
N ILE A 37 0.02 9.09 -0.22
CA ILE A 37 0.69 8.01 -0.96
C ILE A 37 0.32 8.12 -2.43
N THR A 38 1.32 8.12 -3.29
CA THR A 38 1.09 8.11 -4.74
C THR A 38 0.54 6.75 -5.17
N THR A 39 -0.60 6.75 -5.86
CA THR A 39 -1.26 5.58 -6.46
C THR A 39 -1.30 5.73 -7.99
N PRO A 40 -1.54 4.65 -8.76
CA PRO A 40 -1.91 4.78 -10.16
C PRO A 40 -3.27 5.49 -10.29
N GLU A 41 -3.58 6.07 -11.43
CA GLU A 41 -4.97 6.42 -11.74
C GLU A 41 -5.82 5.14 -11.72
N HIS A 42 -6.94 5.16 -10.99
CA HIS A 42 -7.79 3.99 -10.82
C HIS A 42 -9.27 4.36 -10.87
N GLU A 43 -10.10 3.40 -11.23
CA GLU A 43 -11.54 3.57 -11.33
C GLU A 43 -12.24 2.24 -11.06
N LEU A 44 -13.29 2.26 -10.24
CA LEU A 44 -14.18 1.12 -10.04
C LEU A 44 -15.36 1.23 -11.00
N ILE A 45 -15.49 0.28 -11.92
CA ILE A 45 -16.59 0.22 -12.87
C ILE A 45 -17.49 -0.98 -12.60
N GLN A 46 -18.71 -0.95 -13.17
CA GLN A 46 -19.63 -2.08 -13.11
C GLN A 46 -19.69 -2.79 -14.47
N VAL A 47 -19.40 -4.08 -14.48
CA VAL A 47 -19.47 -4.94 -15.66
C VAL A 47 -20.38 -6.11 -15.34
N ALA A 48 -21.51 -6.22 -16.04
CA ALA A 48 -22.52 -7.26 -15.81
C ALA A 48 -22.94 -7.38 -14.33
N GLY A 49 -23.08 -6.25 -13.63
CA GLY A 49 -23.46 -6.18 -12.21
C GLY A 49 -22.36 -6.56 -11.21
N ARG A 50 -21.13 -6.75 -11.67
CA ARG A 50 -19.95 -7.02 -10.83
C ARG A 50 -18.98 -5.84 -10.85
N ALA A 51 -18.39 -5.53 -9.70
CA ALA A 51 -17.36 -4.51 -9.59
C ALA A 51 -16.07 -4.98 -10.28
N VAL A 52 -15.46 -4.12 -11.09
CA VAL A 52 -14.18 -4.35 -11.74
C VAL A 52 -13.29 -3.14 -11.47
N LEU A 53 -12.12 -3.35 -10.90
CA LEU A 53 -11.15 -2.30 -10.67
C LEU A 53 -10.25 -2.14 -11.89
N LEU A 54 -10.29 -0.96 -12.49
CA LEU A 54 -9.34 -0.55 -13.52
C LEU A 54 -8.21 0.25 -12.88
N SER A 55 -6.98 -0.16 -13.12
CA SER A 55 -5.78 0.56 -12.68
C SER A 55 -4.92 0.87 -13.90
N ARG A 56 -4.65 2.16 -14.13
CA ARG A 56 -3.80 2.59 -15.25
C ARG A 56 -2.37 2.13 -15.04
N ARG A 57 -1.76 1.63 -16.10
CA ARG A 57 -0.34 1.26 -16.07
C ARG A 57 0.55 2.49 -15.95
N PHE A 58 1.22 2.60 -14.83
CA PHE A 58 2.16 3.68 -14.52
C PHE A 58 3.56 3.47 -15.16
N ASP A 59 3.83 2.26 -15.67
CA ASP A 59 5.04 1.91 -16.40
C ASP A 59 4.93 2.21 -17.91
N ARG A 60 3.99 3.09 -18.28
CA ARG A 60 3.77 3.54 -19.65
C ARG A 60 3.62 5.05 -19.70
N VAL A 61 4.40 5.66 -20.58
CA VAL A 61 4.23 7.06 -20.98
C VAL A 61 4.08 7.05 -22.49
N ASP A 62 2.92 7.47 -22.97
CA ASP A 62 2.51 7.35 -24.38
C ASP A 62 2.68 5.90 -24.88
N ARG A 63 3.58 5.68 -25.85
CA ARG A 63 3.94 4.35 -26.37
C ARG A 63 5.21 3.77 -25.74
N ALA A 64 5.93 4.54 -24.95
CA ALA A 64 7.17 4.11 -24.32
C ALA A 64 6.91 3.28 -23.06
N ARG A 65 7.74 2.25 -22.86
CA ARG A 65 7.79 1.47 -21.64
C ARG A 65 8.85 2.05 -20.71
N ILE A 66 8.47 2.36 -19.47
CA ILE A 66 9.41 2.62 -18.40
C ILE A 66 9.81 1.26 -17.80
N PRO A 67 11.11 0.91 -17.72
CA PRO A 67 11.52 -0.31 -17.04
C PRO A 67 11.02 -0.33 -15.60
N PHE A 68 10.49 -1.48 -15.20
CA PHE A 68 9.92 -1.74 -13.89
C PHE A 68 10.66 -2.91 -13.23
N LEU A 69 10.90 -2.80 -11.93
CA LEU A 69 11.51 -3.83 -11.10
C LEU A 69 10.70 -3.98 -9.81
N SER A 70 10.35 -5.20 -9.41
CA SER A 70 9.77 -5.44 -8.09
C SER A 70 10.84 -5.39 -7.01
N ALA A 71 10.44 -5.16 -5.74
CA ALA A 71 11.38 -5.26 -4.62
C ALA A 71 11.98 -6.66 -4.52
N MET A 72 11.20 -7.71 -4.78
CA MET A 72 11.72 -9.06 -4.83
C MET A 72 12.90 -9.20 -5.82
N ALA A 73 12.74 -8.65 -7.02
CA ALA A 73 13.82 -8.68 -8.02
C ALA A 73 14.97 -7.74 -7.69
N MET A 74 14.69 -6.57 -7.09
CA MET A 74 15.73 -5.60 -6.67
C MET A 74 16.62 -6.16 -5.56
N LEU A 75 16.04 -6.92 -4.62
CA LEU A 75 16.75 -7.56 -3.51
C LEU A 75 17.37 -8.91 -3.92
N GLY A 76 17.11 -9.42 -5.12
CA GLY A 76 17.57 -10.74 -5.55
C GLY A 76 16.88 -11.89 -4.82
N ALA A 77 15.76 -11.65 -4.16
CA ALA A 77 15.00 -12.65 -3.43
C ALA A 77 14.23 -13.58 -4.37
N LYS A 78 14.04 -14.83 -3.94
CA LYS A 78 13.26 -15.85 -4.66
C LYS A 78 11.83 -15.88 -4.15
N ASP A 79 10.96 -16.53 -4.90
CA ASP A 79 9.58 -16.73 -4.47
C ASP A 79 9.50 -17.56 -3.19
N GLY A 80 8.75 -17.06 -2.22
CA GLY A 80 8.68 -17.65 -0.86
C GLY A 80 9.78 -17.17 0.11
N GLU A 81 10.79 -16.44 -0.35
CA GLU A 81 11.73 -15.76 0.55
C GLU A 81 11.12 -14.45 1.05
N GLY A 82 11.29 -14.20 2.35
CA GLY A 82 10.90 -12.96 2.99
C GLY A 82 11.87 -11.83 2.67
N GLY A 83 11.56 -10.64 3.15
CA GLY A 83 12.43 -9.48 3.14
C GLY A 83 11.87 -8.38 4.02
N SER A 84 12.55 -7.26 4.07
CA SER A 84 12.22 -6.16 4.95
C SER A 84 12.17 -4.81 4.22
N TYR A 85 11.47 -3.87 4.81
CA TYR A 85 11.48 -2.49 4.33
C TYR A 85 12.86 -1.82 4.46
N PRO A 86 13.64 -2.04 5.56
CA PRO A 86 15.02 -1.56 5.63
C PRO A 86 15.91 -2.03 4.48
N GLU A 87 15.79 -3.29 4.03
CA GLU A 87 16.56 -3.78 2.86
C GLU A 87 16.17 -3.04 1.57
N MET A 88 14.88 -2.72 1.39
CA MET A 88 14.45 -1.87 0.26
C MET A 88 15.03 -0.45 0.35
N VAL A 89 15.10 0.13 1.55
CA VAL A 89 15.72 1.45 1.76
C VAL A 89 17.21 1.40 1.46
N ASP A 90 17.91 0.35 1.90
CA ASP A 90 19.33 0.16 1.60
C ASP A 90 19.59 0.03 0.09
N ALA A 91 18.80 -0.78 -0.60
CA ALA A 91 18.87 -0.90 -2.06
C ALA A 91 18.65 0.45 -2.77
N LEU A 92 17.66 1.25 -2.31
CA LEU A 92 17.44 2.61 -2.81
C LEU A 92 18.61 3.55 -2.48
N GLY A 93 19.30 3.35 -1.36
CA GLY A 93 20.51 4.06 -1.02
C GLY A 93 21.63 3.86 -2.05
N HIS A 94 21.73 2.67 -2.61
CA HIS A 94 22.75 2.31 -3.60
C HIS A 94 22.38 2.68 -5.04
N CYS A 95 21.13 2.52 -5.42
CA CYS A 95 20.71 2.67 -6.83
C CYS A 95 19.51 3.59 -7.07
N GLY A 96 19.03 4.29 -6.04
CA GLY A 96 17.84 5.14 -6.13
C GLY A 96 18.12 6.54 -6.67
N ALA A 97 17.22 7.03 -7.51
CA ALA A 97 17.29 8.39 -8.06
C ALA A 97 16.98 9.48 -7.00
N GLN A 98 16.24 9.15 -5.96
CA GLN A 98 15.79 10.05 -4.89
C GLN A 98 15.66 9.31 -3.55
N ALA A 99 16.69 8.58 -3.15
CA ALA A 99 16.71 7.62 -2.06
C ALA A 99 16.04 8.11 -0.75
N THR A 100 16.38 9.33 -0.30
CA THR A 100 15.79 9.90 0.94
C THR A 100 14.28 10.15 0.82
N GLN A 101 13.81 10.61 -0.34
CA GLN A 101 12.38 10.85 -0.57
C GLN A 101 11.62 9.53 -0.64
N ASP A 102 12.19 8.54 -1.33
CA ASP A 102 11.60 7.22 -1.50
C ASP A 102 11.60 6.44 -0.17
N ALA A 103 12.64 6.53 0.65
CA ALA A 103 12.67 5.96 2.00
C ALA A 103 11.53 6.53 2.87
N ARG A 104 11.32 7.84 2.84
CA ARG A 104 10.22 8.49 3.56
C ARG A 104 8.85 8.08 3.02
N ALA A 105 8.71 7.93 1.70
CA ALA A 105 7.49 7.45 1.07
C ALA A 105 7.22 5.98 1.43
N LEU A 106 8.25 5.12 1.50
CA LEU A 106 8.14 3.75 1.98
C LEU A 106 7.67 3.70 3.43
N TYR A 107 8.23 4.52 4.33
CA TYR A 107 7.76 4.60 5.72
C TYR A 107 6.27 4.91 5.78
N ARG A 108 5.80 5.88 4.99
CA ARG A 108 4.37 6.22 4.91
C ARG A 108 3.51 5.03 4.46
N ARG A 109 4.01 4.20 3.52
CA ARG A 109 3.32 2.96 3.09
C ARG A 109 3.27 1.92 4.19
N VAL A 110 4.38 1.70 4.91
CA VAL A 110 4.39 0.77 6.06
C VAL A 110 3.35 1.19 7.10
N VAL A 111 3.33 2.47 7.47
CA VAL A 111 2.33 3.02 8.39
C VAL A 111 0.92 2.77 7.87
N PHE A 112 0.67 3.03 6.61
CA PHE A 112 -0.63 2.80 5.98
C PHE A 112 -1.02 1.32 6.04
N ASN A 113 -0.14 0.41 5.60
CA ASN A 113 -0.39 -1.04 5.62
C ASN A 113 -0.72 -1.54 7.03
N VAL A 114 -0.01 -1.07 8.04
CA VAL A 114 -0.29 -1.39 9.45
C VAL A 114 -1.67 -0.87 9.88
N LEU A 115 -2.04 0.36 9.50
CA LEU A 115 -3.28 0.98 9.97
C LEU A 115 -4.53 0.48 9.26
N VAL A 116 -4.41 0.00 8.00
CA VAL A 116 -5.54 -0.58 7.25
C VAL A 116 -5.52 -2.11 7.23
N SER A 117 -4.58 -2.75 7.94
CA SER A 117 -4.38 -4.20 7.94
C SER A 117 -4.19 -4.79 6.53
N ASN A 118 -3.38 -4.11 5.68
CA ASN A 118 -2.92 -4.69 4.41
C ASN A 118 -1.78 -5.67 4.68
N VAL A 119 -2.13 -6.86 5.17
CA VAL A 119 -1.15 -7.85 5.68
C VAL A 119 -0.53 -8.72 4.59
N ASP A 120 -1.09 -8.74 3.38
CA ASP A 120 -0.54 -9.46 2.23
C ASP A 120 0.47 -8.60 1.45
N ASP A 121 1.19 -7.78 2.17
CA ASP A 121 2.17 -6.81 1.69
C ASP A 121 3.53 -7.48 1.42
N HIS A 122 3.60 -8.28 0.36
CA HIS A 122 4.82 -9.01 0.00
C HIS A 122 5.72 -8.20 -0.96
N LEU A 123 6.98 -8.60 -1.13
CA LEU A 123 7.99 -7.89 -1.94
C LEU A 123 7.58 -7.63 -3.40
N ARG A 124 6.62 -8.39 -3.96
CA ARG A 124 6.09 -8.13 -5.30
C ARG A 124 5.13 -6.95 -5.37
N ASN A 125 4.57 -6.52 -4.23
CA ASN A 125 3.65 -5.37 -4.14
C ASN A 125 4.39 -4.04 -4.02
N HIS A 126 5.72 -4.07 -3.98
CA HIS A 126 6.57 -2.89 -4.07
C HIS A 126 7.31 -2.89 -5.39
N GLY A 127 7.25 -1.77 -6.10
CA GLY A 127 7.89 -1.63 -7.40
C GLY A 127 8.74 -0.37 -7.52
N PHE A 128 9.64 -0.41 -8.49
CA PHE A 128 10.53 0.71 -8.81
C PHE A 128 10.51 0.96 -10.32
N LEU A 129 10.60 2.23 -10.70
CA LEU A 129 10.62 2.69 -12.08
C LEU A 129 11.97 3.31 -12.41
N TRP A 130 12.53 2.94 -13.55
CA TRP A 130 13.80 3.45 -14.01
C TRP A 130 13.72 4.92 -14.46
N GLN A 131 14.62 5.73 -13.93
CA GLN A 131 14.75 7.17 -14.23
C GLN A 131 16.03 7.48 -15.04
N GLY A 132 16.41 6.57 -15.91
CA GLY A 132 17.64 6.72 -16.69
C GLY A 132 18.90 6.72 -15.80
N ARG A 133 19.85 7.58 -16.11
CA ARG A 133 21.12 7.64 -15.34
C ARG A 133 20.97 8.02 -13.87
N ALA A 134 19.83 8.58 -13.48
CA ALA A 134 19.56 8.92 -12.09
C ALA A 134 19.29 7.68 -11.20
N GLY A 135 18.93 6.54 -11.79
CA GLY A 135 18.67 5.31 -11.05
C GLY A 135 17.18 4.96 -10.96
N TRP A 136 16.80 4.25 -9.90
CA TRP A 136 15.43 3.77 -9.67
C TRP A 136 14.66 4.72 -8.75
N LYS A 137 13.36 4.82 -8.96
CA LYS A 137 12.44 5.58 -8.13
C LYS A 137 11.30 4.67 -7.68
N LEU A 138 10.83 4.85 -6.45
CA LEU A 138 9.67 4.13 -5.92
C LEU A 138 8.45 4.35 -6.83
N ALA A 139 7.85 3.26 -7.32
CA ALA A 139 6.65 3.29 -8.15
C ALA A 139 5.41 3.69 -7.32
N PRO A 140 4.29 4.11 -7.94
CA PRO A 140 3.00 4.23 -7.24
C PRO A 140 2.66 2.96 -6.45
N ALA A 141 1.94 3.09 -5.34
CA ALA A 141 1.46 1.95 -4.56
C ALA A 141 0.29 1.27 -5.28
N TYR A 142 0.27 -0.04 -5.27
CA TYR A 142 -0.77 -0.87 -5.90
C TYR A 142 -1.00 -2.11 -5.06
N ASP A 143 -2.09 -2.84 -5.32
CA ASP A 143 -2.43 -4.08 -4.64
C ASP A 143 -2.59 -3.89 -3.13
N LEU A 144 -3.32 -2.85 -2.75
CA LEU A 144 -3.60 -2.49 -1.37
C LEU A 144 -4.91 -3.15 -0.93
N ASN A 145 -4.82 -4.24 -0.17
CA ASN A 145 -5.98 -5.05 0.20
C ASN A 145 -6.14 -5.14 1.73
N PRO A 146 -7.05 -4.35 2.34
CA PRO A 146 -7.37 -4.49 3.74
C PRO A 146 -7.93 -5.88 4.03
N VAL A 147 -7.42 -6.54 5.07
CA VAL A 147 -7.83 -7.89 5.45
C VAL A 147 -8.46 -7.86 6.85
N PRO A 148 -9.71 -8.30 7.03
CA PRO A 148 -10.32 -8.36 8.35
C PRO A 148 -9.65 -9.41 9.26
N ALA A 149 -9.64 -9.16 10.57
CA ALA A 149 -8.87 -9.92 11.55
C ALA A 149 -9.30 -11.38 11.72
N ASP A 150 -10.52 -11.74 11.26
CA ASP A 150 -11.00 -13.10 11.23
C ASP A 150 -10.36 -13.96 10.12
N LEU A 151 -9.76 -13.34 9.11
CA LEU A 151 -9.12 -14.05 7.99
C LEU A 151 -7.60 -14.20 8.17
N LYS A 152 -6.91 -13.18 8.67
CA LYS A 152 -5.46 -13.21 8.87
C LYS A 152 -5.06 -12.45 10.14
N ALA A 153 -4.03 -12.94 10.82
CA ALA A 153 -3.36 -12.19 11.89
C ALA A 153 -2.75 -10.88 11.35
N ARG A 154 -2.64 -9.87 12.21
CA ARG A 154 -2.07 -8.57 11.87
C ARG A 154 -0.53 -8.61 11.92
N VAL A 155 0.02 -9.36 10.98
CA VAL A 155 1.47 -9.50 10.72
C VAL A 155 1.66 -9.29 9.23
N LEU A 156 2.51 -8.36 8.82
CA LEU A 156 2.79 -8.08 7.42
C LEU A 156 3.59 -9.23 6.78
N SER A 157 3.49 -9.39 5.47
CA SER A 157 4.34 -10.33 4.73
C SER A 157 5.78 -9.82 4.56
N THR A 158 5.97 -8.49 4.62
CA THR A 158 7.29 -7.84 4.59
C THR A 158 7.62 -7.31 5.98
N ASN A 159 8.81 -7.58 6.48
CA ASN A 159 9.24 -7.15 7.80
C ASN A 159 9.32 -5.62 7.92
N ILE A 160 8.80 -5.09 9.03
CA ILE A 160 8.80 -3.64 9.32
C ILE A 160 10.20 -3.16 9.71
N ASP A 161 10.92 -3.96 10.50
CA ASP A 161 12.37 -3.84 10.71
C ASP A 161 13.07 -5.02 10.00
N LEU A 162 14.26 -5.39 10.43
CA LEU A 162 15.02 -6.48 9.78
C LEU A 162 14.44 -7.88 10.05
N ASN A 163 13.68 -8.07 11.14
CA ASN A 163 13.29 -9.39 11.62
C ASN A 163 11.84 -9.52 12.08
N GLU A 164 11.11 -8.40 12.21
CA GLU A 164 9.79 -8.36 12.84
C GLU A 164 8.77 -7.68 11.91
N ALA A 165 7.60 -8.31 11.76
CA ALA A 165 6.51 -7.89 10.87
C ALA A 165 5.19 -7.58 11.60
N THR A 166 5.15 -7.72 12.93
CA THR A 166 3.92 -7.48 13.72
C THR A 166 3.44 -6.04 13.59
N CYS A 167 2.17 -5.86 13.26
CA CYS A 167 1.56 -4.54 13.14
C CYS A 167 1.50 -3.85 14.51
N SER A 168 2.47 -2.97 14.81
CA SER A 168 2.64 -2.28 16.08
C SER A 168 3.12 -0.84 15.87
N LEU A 169 2.59 0.10 16.67
CA LEU A 169 3.11 1.48 16.67
C LEU A 169 4.52 1.55 17.26
N ASP A 170 4.80 0.75 18.27
CA ASP A 170 6.10 0.76 18.93
C ASP A 170 7.18 0.29 17.94
N LEU A 171 6.87 -0.72 17.11
CA LEU A 171 7.77 -1.18 16.05
C LEU A 171 7.93 -0.13 14.94
N LEU A 172 6.84 0.54 14.52
CA LEU A 172 6.92 1.65 13.56
C LEU A 172 7.82 2.79 14.07
N GLU A 173 7.68 3.19 15.34
CA GLU A 173 8.52 4.22 15.93
C GLU A 173 9.98 3.77 16.05
N ALA A 174 10.23 2.53 16.48
CA ALA A 174 11.57 1.97 16.62
C ALA A 174 12.30 1.86 15.27
N SER A 175 11.57 1.52 14.20
CA SER A 175 12.13 1.36 12.86
C SER A 175 12.37 2.68 12.11
N ALA A 176 11.91 3.84 12.62
CA ALA A 176 12.01 5.13 11.94
C ALA A 176 13.42 5.49 11.47
N GLY A 177 14.45 5.10 12.24
CA GLY A 177 15.85 5.35 11.93
C GLY A 177 16.31 4.73 10.61
N TYR A 178 15.80 3.56 10.23
CA TYR A 178 16.10 2.91 8.95
C TYR A 178 15.66 3.76 7.75
N PHE A 179 14.61 4.56 7.91
CA PHE A 179 14.05 5.44 6.88
C PHE A 179 14.62 6.88 6.94
N ALA A 180 15.72 7.08 7.66
CA ALA A 180 16.33 8.38 7.90
C ALA A 180 15.35 9.41 8.52
N LEU A 181 14.43 8.95 9.39
CA LEU A 181 13.45 9.78 10.08
C LEU A 181 13.80 9.91 11.57
N SER A 182 13.65 11.14 12.10
CA SER A 182 13.58 11.32 13.54
C SER A 182 12.25 10.78 14.08
N LEU A 183 12.19 10.41 15.35
CA LEU A 183 10.95 9.98 16.01
C LEU A 183 9.81 11.01 15.84
N LYS A 184 10.14 12.30 15.93
CA LYS A 184 9.18 13.38 15.69
C LYS A 184 8.59 13.36 14.28
N ALA A 185 9.44 13.14 13.27
CA ALA A 185 9.00 13.05 11.87
C ALA A 185 8.18 11.78 11.61
N ALA A 186 8.57 10.66 12.21
CA ALA A 186 7.83 9.40 12.14
C ALA A 186 6.42 9.54 12.74
N ARG A 187 6.30 10.11 13.94
CA ARG A 187 5.02 10.39 14.59
C ARG A 187 4.13 11.32 13.77
N ALA A 188 4.70 12.34 13.13
CA ALA A 188 3.95 13.21 12.23
C ALA A 188 3.34 12.42 11.05
N ILE A 189 4.10 11.52 10.44
CA ILE A 189 3.60 10.65 9.36
C ILE A 189 2.51 9.71 9.88
N ILE A 190 2.71 9.08 11.04
CA ILE A 190 1.70 8.20 11.66
C ILE A 190 0.39 8.95 11.87
N LYS A 191 0.47 10.17 12.42
CA LYS A 191 -0.68 11.04 12.65
C LYS A 191 -1.41 11.37 11.34
N GLU A 192 -0.70 11.82 10.31
CA GLU A 192 -1.28 12.17 9.00
C GLU A 192 -2.02 10.98 8.38
N VAL A 193 -1.39 9.80 8.39
CA VAL A 193 -1.98 8.57 7.86
C VAL A 193 -3.20 8.15 8.68
N ALA A 194 -3.14 8.23 10.01
CA ALA A 194 -4.27 7.92 10.89
C ALA A 194 -5.47 8.84 10.64
N GLN A 195 -5.23 10.14 10.40
CA GLN A 195 -6.29 11.09 10.04
C GLN A 195 -6.97 10.74 8.72
N ALA A 196 -6.19 10.39 7.71
CA ALA A 196 -6.71 10.00 6.40
C ALA A 196 -7.53 8.70 6.50
N THR A 197 -6.98 7.68 7.15
CA THR A 197 -7.62 6.37 7.29
C THR A 197 -8.84 6.39 8.20
N ALA A 198 -8.96 7.34 9.14
CA ALA A 198 -10.17 7.52 9.95
C ALA A 198 -11.45 7.78 9.12
N THR A 199 -11.29 8.22 7.88
CA THR A 199 -12.43 8.47 6.97
C THR A 199 -12.94 7.22 6.26
N TRP A 200 -12.41 6.03 6.55
CA TRP A 200 -12.64 4.80 5.80
C TRP A 200 -14.12 4.43 5.61
N ARG A 201 -14.97 4.59 6.65
CA ARG A 201 -16.42 4.30 6.54
C ARG A 201 -17.14 5.22 5.55
N LYS A 202 -16.70 6.48 5.47
CA LYS A 202 -17.23 7.45 4.51
C LYS A 202 -16.80 7.04 3.10
N VAL A 203 -15.51 6.77 2.90
CA VAL A 203 -14.95 6.34 1.60
C VAL A 203 -15.61 5.04 1.13
N ALA A 204 -15.82 4.08 2.03
CA ALA A 204 -16.48 2.82 1.70
C ALA A 204 -17.92 3.02 1.18
N ARG A 205 -18.71 3.90 1.83
CA ARG A 205 -20.06 4.23 1.34
C ARG A 205 -20.02 4.94 -0.01
N GLU A 206 -19.09 5.89 -0.20
CA GLU A 206 -18.92 6.61 -1.46
C GLU A 206 -18.48 5.69 -2.60
N ALA A 207 -17.73 4.62 -2.32
CA ALA A 207 -17.34 3.58 -3.27
C ALA A 207 -18.44 2.53 -3.52
N GLY A 208 -19.58 2.61 -2.80
CA GLY A 208 -20.70 1.69 -2.98
C GLY A 208 -20.55 0.35 -2.25
N ALA A 209 -19.69 0.25 -1.23
CA ALA A 209 -19.58 -0.94 -0.41
C ALA A 209 -20.88 -1.21 0.36
N ARG A 210 -21.30 -2.48 0.43
CA ARG A 210 -22.51 -2.90 1.14
C ARG A 210 -22.34 -2.74 2.64
N SER A 211 -23.41 -2.40 3.36
CA SER A 211 -23.39 -2.22 4.82
C SER A 211 -22.85 -3.44 5.57
N THR A 212 -23.17 -4.65 5.11
CA THR A 212 -22.65 -5.91 5.66
C THR A 212 -21.14 -6.04 5.52
N GLU A 213 -20.60 -5.65 4.36
CA GLU A 213 -19.14 -5.63 4.12
C GLU A 213 -18.44 -4.56 4.96
N ILE A 214 -19.03 -3.36 5.06
CA ILE A 214 -18.52 -2.28 5.93
C ILE A 214 -18.45 -2.74 7.39
N HIS A 215 -19.45 -3.51 7.86
CA HIS A 215 -19.44 -4.07 9.20
C HIS A 215 -18.32 -5.12 9.38
N ARG A 216 -18.19 -6.06 8.43
CA ARG A 216 -17.15 -7.09 8.45
C ARG A 216 -15.74 -6.51 8.43
N MET A 217 -15.51 -5.51 7.59
CA MET A 217 -14.21 -4.87 7.42
C MET A 217 -13.83 -3.94 8.57
N ALA A 218 -14.72 -3.71 9.55
CA ALA A 218 -14.41 -2.87 10.70
C ALA A 218 -13.14 -3.35 11.44
N SER A 219 -12.93 -4.65 11.57
CA SER A 219 -11.75 -5.20 12.26
C SER A 219 -10.41 -4.92 11.55
N ALA A 220 -10.44 -4.64 10.24
CA ALA A 220 -9.24 -4.23 9.51
C ALA A 220 -8.81 -2.80 9.84
N PHE A 221 -9.74 -1.94 10.28
CA PHE A 221 -9.49 -0.52 10.53
C PHE A 221 -9.64 -0.14 12.01
N GLU A 222 -10.54 -0.76 12.76
CA GLU A 222 -10.91 -0.36 14.13
C GLU A 222 -10.24 -1.24 15.19
N HIS A 223 -8.92 -1.25 15.24
CA HIS A 223 -8.09 -2.03 16.16
C HIS A 223 -7.27 -1.13 17.10
N ASP A 224 -6.64 -1.70 18.13
CA ASP A 224 -5.92 -0.93 19.15
C ASP A 224 -4.80 -0.05 18.59
N VAL A 225 -4.05 -0.56 17.63
CA VAL A 225 -2.95 0.19 16.98
C VAL A 225 -3.50 1.44 16.30
N PHE A 226 -4.65 1.33 15.62
CA PHE A 226 -5.31 2.47 14.99
C PHE A 226 -5.84 3.48 16.03
N ARG A 227 -6.49 3.00 17.11
CA ARG A 227 -6.96 3.86 18.20
C ARG A 227 -5.82 4.62 18.87
N ARG A 228 -4.68 3.94 19.12
CA ARG A 228 -3.47 4.58 19.66
C ARG A 228 -2.91 5.63 18.68
N ALA A 229 -2.86 5.34 17.38
CA ALA A 229 -2.41 6.28 16.36
C ALA A 229 -3.32 7.53 16.30
N GLN A 230 -4.64 7.37 16.42
CA GLN A 230 -5.58 8.48 16.53
C GLN A 230 -5.37 9.28 17.81
N GLY A 231 -5.06 8.65 18.94
CA GLY A 231 -4.78 9.31 20.21
C GLY A 231 -3.49 10.15 20.21
N MET A 232 -2.65 10.05 19.18
CA MET A 232 -1.51 10.94 18.94
C MET A 232 -1.93 12.32 18.36
N LEU A 233 -3.23 12.49 18.08
CA LEU A 233 -3.85 13.72 17.61
C LEU A 233 -4.04 14.72 18.76
#